data_48019222d73be6b5210ea89d38c58b8b
#
_entry.id   48019222d73be6b5210ea89d38c58b8b
#
_cell.length_a   1.000
_cell.length_b   1.000
_cell.length_c   1.000
_cell.angle_alpha   90.00
_cell.angle_beta   90.00
_cell.angle_gamma   90.00
#
_symmetry.space_group_name_H-M   'P 1'
#
loop_
_entity.id
_entity.type
_entity.pdbx_description
1 polymer ?
#
loop_
_entity_poly.entity_id
_entity_poly.type
_entity_poly.pdbx_seq_one_letter_code
_entity_poly.pdbx_strand_id
1 'polypeptide(L)'
;MHSTNVRESCFNMSIHIKLQIPRDHFILDVDFTIPNRGITALFGPSGSGKTTILRAIAGLERAKQGEIVVGEQTWQSKAIFVPAHRRAVGYVFQNASLLPHLTVRENLTYALKRKHYSEDKVSMAQVIEWFGLSKLLARQPQGLSGGEQQRVALARALLIQPQLVLMDEPLSSLDQKSKQEILPYLTQLHENSSTPMIYVSHDWHEIRQLADTVVVLEAGRIQRQTTVAEYPASVTYCPHCQQAIDHFV
;
A
#
# COMPACT_ATOMS: atom_id res chain seq x y z
N MET A 1 18.58 12.21 40.99
CA MET A 1 18.46 10.85 40.46
C MET A 1 17.00 10.60 40.11
N HIS A 2 16.62 10.76 38.87
CA HIS A 2 15.45 10.17 38.20
C HIS A 2 15.47 10.63 36.73
N SER A 3 16.43 10.05 36.00
CA SER A 3 16.41 10.09 34.53
C SER A 3 15.88 8.73 34.10
N THR A 4 14.58 8.62 33.92
CA THR A 4 13.97 7.42 33.40
C THR A 4 13.13 7.74 32.17
N ASN A 5 13.61 7.23 31.06
CA ASN A 5 12.85 6.70 29.93
C ASN A 5 11.77 7.55 29.24
N VAL A 6 12.23 8.58 28.51
CA VAL A 6 11.43 9.18 27.42
C VAL A 6 11.65 8.45 26.08
N ARG A 7 12.58 7.49 25.99
CA ARG A 7 12.93 6.78 24.75
C ARG A 7 12.10 5.52 24.45
N GLU A 8 11.33 5.00 25.39
CA GLU A 8 10.56 3.76 25.19
C GLU A 8 9.13 3.96 24.70
N SER A 9 8.57 5.17 24.74
CA SER A 9 7.17 5.41 24.32
C SER A 9 6.96 5.61 22.82
N CYS A 10 8.03 5.74 22.01
CA CYS A 10 7.91 5.92 20.55
C CYS A 10 7.89 4.60 19.75
N PHE A 11 8.09 3.45 20.39
CA PHE A 11 8.26 2.16 19.70
C PHE A 11 6.98 1.32 19.56
N ASN A 12 5.82 1.79 20.03
CA ASN A 12 4.65 0.91 20.18
C ASN A 12 3.51 1.13 19.17
N MET A 13 3.77 1.71 18.00
CA MET A 13 2.76 1.84 16.93
C MET A 13 3.23 1.18 15.63
N SER A 14 3.49 -0.11 15.67
CA SER A 14 3.77 -0.93 14.50
C SER A 14 2.48 -1.58 13.98
N ILE A 15 2.52 -2.03 12.72
CA ILE A 15 1.45 -2.83 12.11
C ILE A 15 1.94 -4.28 12.09
N HIS A 16 1.25 -5.16 12.82
CA HIS A 16 1.56 -6.57 12.87
C HIS A 16 0.58 -7.38 12.03
N ILE A 17 1.10 -8.24 11.18
CA ILE A 17 0.35 -9.06 10.23
C ILE A 17 0.81 -10.50 10.37
N LYS A 18 -0.08 -11.36 10.86
CA LYS A 18 0.10 -12.81 10.92
C LYS A 18 -1.07 -13.47 10.21
N LEU A 19 -0.82 -14.22 9.16
CA LEU A 19 -1.87 -14.80 8.32
C LEU A 19 -1.50 -16.21 7.91
N GLN A 20 -2.49 -17.13 8.02
CA GLN A 20 -2.42 -18.43 7.41
C GLN A 20 -3.67 -18.64 6.56
N ILE A 21 -3.47 -18.67 5.22
CA ILE A 21 -4.55 -18.77 4.25
C ILE A 21 -4.22 -19.87 3.23
N PRO A 22 -5.01 -20.97 3.17
CA PRO A 22 -4.85 -21.98 2.14
C PRO A 22 -5.13 -21.40 0.74
N ARG A 23 -4.32 -21.81 -0.24
CA ARG A 23 -4.47 -21.57 -1.67
C ARG A 23 -4.35 -22.89 -2.42
N ASP A 24 -4.75 -22.93 -3.67
CA ASP A 24 -4.79 -24.16 -4.46
C ASP A 24 -3.44 -24.88 -4.56
N HIS A 25 -2.34 -24.12 -4.60
CA HIS A 25 -0.99 -24.65 -4.81
C HIS A 25 -0.03 -24.42 -3.64
N PHE A 26 -0.41 -23.61 -2.64
CA PHE A 26 0.43 -23.32 -1.47
C PHE A 26 -0.40 -22.85 -0.27
N ILE A 27 0.21 -22.76 0.88
CA ILE A 27 -0.36 -22.10 2.06
C ILE A 27 0.38 -20.76 2.20
N LEU A 28 -0.37 -19.65 2.14
CA LEU A 28 0.15 -18.36 2.56
C LEU A 28 0.32 -18.42 4.08
N ASP A 29 1.56 -18.38 4.54
CA ASP A 29 1.94 -18.45 5.95
C ASP A 29 2.99 -17.37 6.23
N VAL A 30 2.53 -16.25 6.77
CA VAL A 30 3.33 -15.05 6.98
C VAL A 30 3.13 -14.49 8.38
N ASP A 31 4.23 -13.99 8.95
CA ASP A 31 4.27 -13.31 10.25
C ASP A 31 5.32 -12.20 10.16
N PHE A 32 4.88 -10.94 10.13
CA PHE A 32 5.77 -9.79 10.00
C PHE A 32 5.17 -8.51 10.58
N THR A 33 6.07 -7.58 10.89
CA THR A 33 5.71 -6.27 11.43
C THR A 33 6.29 -5.19 10.53
N ILE A 34 5.51 -4.17 10.23
CA ILE A 34 5.95 -3.01 9.46
C ILE A 34 5.89 -1.73 10.31
N PRO A 35 6.73 -0.71 9.99
CA PRO A 35 6.65 0.59 10.63
C PRO A 35 5.29 1.25 10.45
N ASN A 36 4.88 2.09 11.40
CA ASN A 36 3.64 2.87 11.31
C ASN A 36 3.78 4.15 10.47
N ARG A 37 4.84 4.28 9.70
CA ARG A 37 5.10 5.39 8.76
C ARG A 37 5.94 4.89 7.60
N GLY A 38 5.96 5.68 6.52
CA GLY A 38 6.76 5.38 5.34
C GLY A 38 6.14 4.29 4.47
N ILE A 39 6.90 3.82 3.50
CA ILE A 39 6.46 2.83 2.52
C ILE A 39 7.18 1.49 2.76
N THR A 40 6.39 0.44 3.03
CA THR A 40 6.89 -0.94 3.02
C THR A 40 6.46 -1.63 1.73
N ALA A 41 7.44 -2.06 0.93
CA ALA A 41 7.17 -2.83 -0.27
C ALA A 41 6.95 -4.32 0.04
N LEU A 42 5.93 -4.93 -0.59
CA LEU A 42 5.82 -6.37 -0.71
C LEU A 42 6.32 -6.77 -2.10
N PHE A 43 7.44 -7.45 -2.15
CA PHE A 43 8.15 -7.82 -3.36
C PHE A 43 8.19 -9.35 -3.55
N GLY A 44 8.11 -9.80 -4.78
CA GLY A 44 8.19 -11.24 -5.11
C GLY A 44 7.48 -11.58 -6.42
N PRO A 45 7.62 -12.82 -6.90
CA PRO A 45 7.03 -13.26 -8.17
C PRO A 45 5.52 -13.19 -8.16
N SER A 46 4.92 -13.17 -9.35
CA SER A 46 3.46 -13.27 -9.51
C SER A 46 2.96 -14.58 -8.87
N GLY A 47 1.80 -14.49 -8.20
CA GLY A 47 1.24 -15.64 -7.50
C GLY A 47 1.85 -15.94 -6.12
N SER A 48 2.84 -15.20 -5.63
CA SER A 48 3.44 -15.43 -4.30
C SER A 48 2.52 -15.12 -3.10
N GLY A 49 1.37 -14.46 -3.31
CA GLY A 49 0.39 -14.15 -2.27
C GLY A 49 0.30 -12.68 -1.85
N LYS A 50 1.01 -11.77 -2.52
CA LYS A 50 1.02 -10.32 -2.19
C LYS A 50 -0.37 -9.69 -2.14
N THR A 51 -1.15 -9.83 -3.21
CA THR A 51 -2.56 -9.36 -3.28
C THR A 51 -3.44 -10.01 -2.20
N THR A 52 -3.20 -11.28 -1.88
CA THR A 52 -3.91 -11.98 -0.80
C THR A 52 -3.66 -11.31 0.55
N ILE A 53 -2.41 -10.95 0.85
CA ILE A 53 -2.05 -10.22 2.07
C ILE A 53 -2.79 -8.88 2.11
N LEU A 54 -2.74 -8.09 1.03
CA LEU A 54 -3.44 -6.81 0.98
C LEU A 54 -4.95 -6.97 1.18
N ARG A 55 -5.57 -7.94 0.52
CA ARG A 55 -7.01 -8.21 0.65
C ARG A 55 -7.39 -8.62 2.07
N ALA A 56 -6.56 -9.42 2.74
CA ALA A 56 -6.76 -9.80 4.14
C ALA A 56 -6.64 -8.57 5.06
N ILE A 57 -5.63 -7.72 4.87
CA ILE A 57 -5.46 -6.47 5.63
C ILE A 57 -6.64 -5.53 5.39
N ALA A 58 -7.14 -5.43 4.17
CA ALA A 58 -8.31 -4.60 3.83
C ALA A 58 -9.64 -5.16 4.38
N GLY A 59 -9.67 -6.39 4.89
CA GLY A 59 -10.91 -7.07 5.33
C GLY A 59 -11.81 -7.53 4.19
N LEU A 60 -11.27 -7.60 2.97
CA LEU A 60 -11.92 -8.16 1.78
C LEU A 60 -11.82 -9.68 1.73
N GLU A 61 -10.90 -10.22 2.52
CA GLU A 61 -10.70 -11.65 2.69
C GLU A 61 -10.46 -11.96 4.16
N ARG A 62 -11.07 -13.03 4.67
CA ARG A 62 -10.90 -13.46 6.06
C ARG A 62 -9.95 -14.65 6.11
N ALA A 63 -8.83 -14.49 6.80
CA ALA A 63 -7.98 -15.62 7.14
C ALA A 63 -8.67 -16.50 8.21
N LYS A 64 -8.67 -17.82 8.02
CA LYS A 64 -9.20 -18.74 9.05
C LYS A 64 -8.35 -18.70 10.32
N GLN A 65 -7.04 -18.56 10.15
CA GLN A 65 -6.08 -18.33 11.22
C GLN A 65 -5.31 -17.06 10.87
N GLY A 66 -5.37 -16.06 11.74
CA GLY A 66 -4.68 -14.81 11.48
C GLY A 66 -4.93 -13.76 12.53
N GLU A 67 -3.96 -12.88 12.66
CA GLU A 67 -4.00 -11.71 13.48
C GLU A 67 -3.54 -10.50 12.65
N ILE A 68 -4.29 -9.42 12.71
CA ILE A 68 -3.95 -8.15 12.07
C ILE A 68 -4.18 -7.07 13.11
N VAL A 69 -3.11 -6.40 13.51
CA VAL A 69 -3.11 -5.30 14.47
C VAL A 69 -2.54 -4.07 13.79
N VAL A 70 -3.28 -2.96 13.84
CA VAL A 70 -2.87 -1.67 13.27
C VAL A 70 -2.90 -0.63 14.38
N GLY A 71 -1.72 -0.21 14.83
CA GLY A 71 -1.59 0.59 16.04
C GLY A 71 -2.18 -0.15 17.25
N GLU A 72 -3.15 0.46 17.92
CA GLU A 72 -3.84 -0.13 19.07
C GLU A 72 -5.09 -0.96 18.67
N GLN A 73 -5.43 -1.03 17.39
CA GLN A 73 -6.66 -1.67 16.93
C GLN A 73 -6.41 -3.06 16.37
N THR A 74 -7.09 -4.05 16.89
CA THR A 74 -7.14 -5.41 16.32
C THR A 74 -8.21 -5.44 15.24
N TRP A 75 -7.79 -5.58 13.98
CA TRP A 75 -8.71 -5.72 12.84
C TRP A 75 -9.14 -7.16 12.58
N GLN A 76 -8.27 -8.11 12.91
CA GLN A 76 -8.60 -9.53 12.89
C GLN A 76 -7.87 -10.28 14.00
N SER A 77 -8.55 -11.24 14.61
CA SER A 77 -8.00 -12.26 15.49
C SER A 77 -8.90 -13.49 15.46
N LYS A 78 -8.65 -14.47 16.32
CA LYS A 78 -9.55 -15.65 16.46
C LYS A 78 -10.99 -15.24 16.77
N ALA A 79 -11.16 -14.22 17.62
CA ALA A 79 -12.48 -13.76 18.10
C ALA A 79 -13.02 -12.54 17.32
N ILE A 80 -12.16 -11.75 16.70
CA ILE A 80 -12.51 -10.46 16.10
C ILE A 80 -12.34 -10.52 14.58
N PHE A 81 -13.30 -9.96 13.85
CA PHE A 81 -13.15 -9.65 12.43
C PHE A 81 -13.85 -8.33 12.12
N VAL A 82 -13.06 -7.30 11.87
CA VAL A 82 -13.55 -6.00 11.43
C VAL A 82 -13.76 -6.06 9.90
N PRO A 83 -14.99 -5.86 9.40
CA PRO A 83 -15.25 -5.89 7.96
C PRO A 83 -14.62 -4.68 7.24
N ALA A 84 -14.36 -4.82 5.93
CA ALA A 84 -13.64 -3.82 5.13
C ALA A 84 -14.18 -2.39 5.28
N HIS A 85 -15.49 -2.20 5.28
CA HIS A 85 -16.12 -0.87 5.38
C HIS A 85 -15.95 -0.20 6.75
N ARG A 86 -15.46 -0.91 7.76
CA ARG A 86 -15.15 -0.39 9.10
C ARG A 86 -13.65 -0.26 9.36
N ARG A 87 -12.79 -0.71 8.43
CA ARG A 87 -11.34 -0.51 8.51
C ARG A 87 -10.98 0.85 7.92
N ALA A 88 -10.17 1.60 8.63
CA ALA A 88 -9.65 2.89 8.14
C ALA A 88 -8.51 2.67 7.14
N VAL A 89 -8.83 2.10 5.97
CA VAL A 89 -7.87 1.73 4.92
C VAL A 89 -8.17 2.48 3.63
N GLY A 90 -7.14 3.09 3.04
CA GLY A 90 -7.15 3.53 1.65
C GLY A 90 -6.66 2.39 0.76
N TYR A 91 -7.47 1.91 -0.17
CA TYR A 91 -7.06 0.86 -1.10
C TYR A 91 -6.96 1.41 -2.53
N VAL A 92 -5.80 1.24 -3.13
CA VAL A 92 -5.53 1.54 -4.55
C VAL A 92 -5.35 0.23 -5.28
N PHE A 93 -6.29 -0.08 -6.16
CA PHE A 93 -6.27 -1.30 -6.98
C PHE A 93 -5.36 -1.12 -8.20
N GLN A 94 -4.94 -2.21 -8.79
CA GLN A 94 -4.19 -2.25 -10.05
C GLN A 94 -4.88 -1.42 -11.15
N ASN A 95 -6.19 -1.57 -11.29
CA ASN A 95 -7.02 -0.67 -12.09
C ASN A 95 -7.57 0.42 -11.18
N ALA A 96 -7.54 1.67 -11.60
CA ALA A 96 -7.89 2.84 -10.80
C ALA A 96 -9.28 2.78 -10.13
N SER A 97 -10.19 1.93 -10.63
CA SER A 97 -11.53 1.66 -10.06
C SER A 97 -12.29 2.93 -9.68
N LEU A 98 -12.25 3.96 -10.52
CA LEU A 98 -13.01 5.19 -10.35
C LEU A 98 -14.49 4.95 -10.62
N LEU A 99 -15.34 5.76 -9.99
CA LEU A 99 -16.79 5.75 -10.22
C LEU A 99 -17.06 6.41 -11.59
N PRO A 100 -17.47 5.64 -12.63
CA PRO A 100 -17.46 6.12 -14.00
C PRO A 100 -18.53 7.19 -14.31
N HIS A 101 -19.58 7.24 -13.51
CA HIS A 101 -20.69 8.19 -13.63
C HIS A 101 -20.44 9.51 -12.89
N LEU A 102 -19.32 9.64 -12.19
CA LEU A 102 -18.93 10.81 -11.43
C LEU A 102 -17.72 11.49 -12.07
N THR A 103 -17.68 12.82 -12.04
CA THR A 103 -16.49 13.59 -12.36
C THR A 103 -15.35 13.33 -11.39
N VAL A 104 -14.13 13.78 -11.71
CA VAL A 104 -12.99 13.70 -10.78
C VAL A 104 -13.33 14.37 -9.44
N ARG A 105 -13.88 15.60 -9.48
CA ARG A 105 -14.29 16.32 -8.27
C ARG A 105 -15.27 15.51 -7.42
N GLU A 106 -16.24 14.89 -8.05
CA GLU A 106 -17.26 14.08 -7.36
C GLU A 106 -16.68 12.77 -6.81
N ASN A 107 -15.75 12.12 -7.52
CA ASN A 107 -14.99 10.96 -7.01
C ASN A 107 -14.22 11.32 -5.72
N LEU A 108 -13.55 12.49 -5.71
CA LEU A 108 -12.85 12.97 -4.52
C LEU A 108 -13.81 13.34 -3.38
N THR A 109 -14.90 14.04 -3.69
CA THR A 109 -15.94 14.40 -2.70
C THR A 109 -16.62 13.17 -2.11
N TYR A 110 -16.82 12.13 -2.91
CA TYR A 110 -17.36 10.85 -2.44
C TYR A 110 -16.48 10.21 -1.38
N ALA A 111 -15.16 10.28 -1.53
CA ALA A 111 -14.21 9.81 -0.53
C ALA A 111 -14.28 10.61 0.78
N LEU A 112 -14.32 11.94 0.69
CA LEU A 112 -14.43 12.81 1.86
C LEU A 112 -15.66 12.51 2.71
N LYS A 113 -16.80 12.19 2.10
CA LYS A 113 -18.04 11.81 2.82
C LYS A 113 -17.92 10.50 3.59
N ARG A 114 -16.83 9.73 3.35
CA ARG A 114 -16.55 8.43 3.97
C ARG A 114 -15.28 8.41 4.81
N LYS A 115 -14.76 9.59 5.17
CA LYS A 115 -13.59 9.68 6.05
C LYS A 115 -13.89 9.05 7.41
N HIS A 116 -12.88 8.39 7.97
CA HIS A 116 -12.98 7.66 9.22
C HIS A 116 -12.76 8.54 10.47
N TYR A 117 -12.14 9.71 10.30
CA TYR A 117 -11.80 10.62 11.38
C TYR A 117 -12.39 12.00 11.15
N SER A 118 -12.69 12.72 12.25
CA SER A 118 -13.26 14.07 12.22
C SER A 118 -12.21 15.16 11.92
N GLU A 119 -10.95 14.91 12.28
CA GLU A 119 -9.87 15.86 12.04
C GLU A 119 -9.32 15.74 10.64
N ASP A 120 -9.22 16.86 9.92
CA ASP A 120 -8.67 16.91 8.57
C ASP A 120 -7.14 16.96 8.64
N LYS A 121 -6.49 15.79 8.58
CA LYS A 121 -5.03 15.69 8.44
C LYS A 121 -4.55 16.22 7.09
N VAL A 122 -5.34 16.04 6.03
CA VAL A 122 -5.05 16.47 4.66
C VAL A 122 -6.31 17.01 4.04
N SER A 123 -6.28 18.24 3.53
CA SER A 123 -7.42 18.88 2.86
C SER A 123 -7.55 18.44 1.40
N MET A 124 -8.77 18.56 0.86
CA MET A 124 -9.00 18.30 -0.58
C MET A 124 -8.15 19.20 -1.48
N ALA A 125 -7.91 20.45 -1.08
CA ALA A 125 -7.08 21.39 -1.84
C ALA A 125 -5.63 20.90 -1.94
N GLN A 126 -5.05 20.48 -0.81
CA GLN A 126 -3.69 19.92 -0.77
C GLN A 126 -3.58 18.65 -1.65
N VAL A 127 -4.55 17.75 -1.58
CA VAL A 127 -4.53 16.53 -2.40
C VAL A 127 -4.65 16.85 -3.90
N ILE A 128 -5.49 17.83 -4.28
CA ILE A 128 -5.61 18.30 -5.66
C ILE A 128 -4.26 18.86 -6.15
N GLU A 129 -3.56 19.61 -5.32
CA GLU A 129 -2.25 20.18 -5.62
C GLU A 129 -1.19 19.06 -5.73
N TRP A 130 -1.07 18.19 -4.72
CA TRP A 130 -0.08 17.10 -4.70
C TRP A 130 -0.17 16.17 -5.91
N PHE A 131 -1.37 15.91 -6.42
CA PHE A 131 -1.57 15.03 -7.58
C PHE A 131 -1.81 15.80 -8.90
N GLY A 132 -1.69 17.12 -8.92
CA GLY A 132 -1.83 17.93 -10.12
C GLY A 132 -3.20 17.81 -10.80
N LEU A 133 -4.31 17.72 -10.00
CA LEU A 133 -5.64 17.41 -10.51
C LEU A 133 -6.48 18.63 -10.92
N SER A 134 -5.99 19.85 -10.71
CA SER A 134 -6.78 21.09 -10.89
C SER A 134 -7.48 21.18 -12.25
N LYS A 135 -6.78 20.79 -13.33
CA LYS A 135 -7.32 20.85 -14.71
C LYS A 135 -8.23 19.67 -15.08
N LEU A 136 -8.32 18.66 -14.18
CA LEU A 136 -9.04 17.41 -14.42
C LEU A 136 -10.38 17.36 -13.69
N LEU A 137 -10.63 18.25 -12.75
CA LEU A 137 -11.74 18.18 -11.81
C LEU A 137 -13.13 18.05 -12.44
N ALA A 138 -13.35 18.66 -13.60
CA ALA A 138 -14.61 18.61 -14.33
C ALA A 138 -14.73 17.41 -15.28
N ARG A 139 -13.64 16.65 -15.50
CA ARG A 139 -13.64 15.51 -16.42
C ARG A 139 -14.25 14.28 -15.77
N GLN A 140 -14.83 13.42 -16.57
CA GLN A 140 -15.20 12.05 -16.17
C GLN A 140 -14.03 11.09 -16.39
N PRO A 141 -13.98 9.93 -15.67
CA PRO A 141 -12.92 8.95 -15.79
C PRO A 141 -12.58 8.50 -17.20
N GLN A 142 -13.59 8.38 -18.08
CA GLN A 142 -13.42 7.96 -19.47
C GLN A 142 -12.62 8.98 -20.32
N GLY A 143 -12.58 10.24 -19.89
CA GLY A 143 -11.81 11.30 -20.53
C GLY A 143 -10.40 11.49 -19.98
N LEU A 144 -9.92 10.55 -19.14
CA LEU A 144 -8.61 10.59 -18.50
C LEU A 144 -7.68 9.52 -19.09
N SER A 145 -6.39 9.85 -19.20
CA SER A 145 -5.35 8.83 -19.42
C SER A 145 -5.25 7.86 -18.23
N GLY A 146 -4.65 6.70 -18.43
CA GLY A 146 -4.42 5.72 -17.35
C GLY A 146 -3.67 6.32 -16.16
N GLY A 147 -2.64 7.13 -16.43
CA GLY A 147 -1.88 7.84 -15.40
C GLY A 147 -2.71 8.89 -14.65
N GLU A 148 -3.55 9.64 -15.36
CA GLU A 148 -4.48 10.58 -14.72
C GLU A 148 -5.51 9.87 -13.85
N GLN A 149 -6.06 8.73 -14.31
CA GLN A 149 -6.97 7.91 -13.51
C GLN A 149 -6.30 7.39 -12.25
N GLN A 150 -5.05 6.95 -12.34
CA GLN A 150 -4.30 6.43 -11.20
C GLN A 150 -4.01 7.54 -10.17
N ARG A 151 -3.66 8.76 -10.61
CA ARG A 151 -3.50 9.91 -9.71
C ARG A 151 -4.80 10.23 -8.96
N VAL A 152 -5.94 10.17 -9.64
CA VAL A 152 -7.25 10.37 -8.98
C VAL A 152 -7.55 9.24 -7.98
N ALA A 153 -7.20 7.98 -8.29
CA ALA A 153 -7.39 6.86 -7.37
C ALA A 153 -6.54 6.99 -6.10
N LEU A 154 -5.27 7.38 -6.23
CA LEU A 154 -4.38 7.70 -5.11
C LEU A 154 -4.93 8.83 -4.26
N ALA A 155 -5.32 9.94 -4.87
CA ALA A 155 -5.93 11.09 -4.21
C ALA A 155 -7.19 10.67 -3.43
N ARG A 156 -8.04 9.85 -4.02
CA ARG A 156 -9.25 9.33 -3.39
C ARG A 156 -8.94 8.45 -2.18
N ALA A 157 -7.92 7.61 -2.27
CA ALA A 157 -7.51 6.73 -1.17
C ALA A 157 -6.98 7.50 0.05
N LEU A 158 -6.38 8.67 -0.16
CA LEU A 158 -5.90 9.53 0.93
C LEU A 158 -7.01 10.35 1.58
N LEU A 159 -7.98 10.82 0.80
CA LEU A 159 -9.04 11.70 1.30
C LEU A 159 -9.98 11.04 2.31
N ILE A 160 -10.02 9.72 2.39
CA ILE A 160 -10.75 9.01 3.46
C ILE A 160 -10.04 9.08 4.82
N GLN A 161 -8.87 9.73 4.91
CA GLN A 161 -8.06 9.85 6.12
C GLN A 161 -7.69 8.48 6.71
N PRO A 162 -7.01 7.59 5.94
CA PRO A 162 -6.78 6.22 6.37
C PRO A 162 -5.69 6.12 7.45
N GLN A 163 -5.75 5.05 8.25
CA GLN A 163 -4.64 4.64 9.12
C GLN A 163 -3.55 3.89 8.35
N LEU A 164 -3.91 3.32 7.20
CA LEU A 164 -3.01 2.55 6.35
C LEU A 164 -3.46 2.67 4.89
N VAL A 165 -2.51 2.93 3.99
CA VAL A 165 -2.76 2.88 2.54
C VAL A 165 -2.21 1.57 1.98
N LEU A 166 -3.01 0.87 1.19
CA LEU A 166 -2.66 -0.36 0.48
C LEU A 166 -2.66 -0.08 -1.02
N MET A 167 -1.56 -0.37 -1.69
CA MET A 167 -1.38 -0.17 -3.12
C MET A 167 -1.02 -1.50 -3.78
N ASP A 168 -1.96 -2.03 -4.58
CA ASP A 168 -1.84 -3.34 -5.23
C ASP A 168 -1.42 -3.16 -6.69
N GLU A 169 -0.12 -3.24 -6.97
CA GLU A 169 0.49 -3.03 -8.28
C GLU A 169 -0.01 -1.76 -9.00
N PRO A 170 0.02 -0.57 -8.34
CA PRO A 170 -0.70 0.60 -8.84
C PRO A 170 -0.18 1.15 -10.16
N LEU A 171 1.01 0.75 -10.61
CA LEU A 171 1.62 1.24 -11.85
C LEU A 171 1.74 0.15 -12.93
N SER A 172 1.36 -1.10 -12.66
CA SER A 172 1.60 -2.24 -13.56
C SER A 172 0.87 -2.15 -14.91
N SER A 173 -0.29 -1.49 -14.95
CA SER A 173 -1.08 -1.31 -16.18
C SER A 173 -0.67 -0.10 -17.03
N LEU A 174 0.37 0.64 -16.62
CA LEU A 174 0.81 1.86 -17.26
C LEU A 174 2.04 1.63 -18.13
N ASP A 175 2.13 2.39 -19.22
CA ASP A 175 3.34 2.48 -20.02
C ASP A 175 4.47 3.21 -19.25
N GLN A 176 5.71 3.04 -19.70
CA GLN A 176 6.89 3.56 -19.01
C GLN A 176 6.87 5.08 -18.82
N LYS A 177 6.33 5.83 -19.79
CA LYS A 177 6.21 7.29 -19.70
C LYS A 177 5.23 7.68 -18.60
N SER A 178 4.05 7.07 -18.59
CA SER A 178 3.04 7.29 -17.56
C SER A 178 3.52 6.91 -16.15
N LYS A 179 4.32 5.84 -16.01
CA LYS A 179 4.99 5.49 -14.75
C LYS A 179 5.92 6.60 -14.26
N GLN A 180 6.78 7.12 -15.15
CA GLN A 180 7.69 8.22 -14.82
C GLN A 180 6.97 9.51 -14.43
N GLU A 181 5.81 9.76 -15.00
CA GLU A 181 4.97 10.92 -14.64
C GLU A 181 4.33 10.77 -13.24
N ILE A 182 4.03 9.54 -12.78
CA ILE A 182 3.37 9.30 -11.49
C ILE A 182 4.36 9.18 -10.32
N LEU A 183 5.52 8.60 -10.55
CA LEU A 183 6.53 8.37 -9.49
C LEU A 183 6.84 9.62 -8.64
N PRO A 184 6.99 10.84 -9.21
CA PRO A 184 7.19 12.05 -8.40
C PRO A 184 6.03 12.34 -7.43
N TYR A 185 4.79 12.05 -7.82
CA TYR A 185 3.63 12.22 -6.94
C TYR A 185 3.62 11.23 -5.78
N LEU A 186 4.06 9.98 -6.02
CA LEU A 186 4.22 8.98 -4.96
C LEU A 186 5.37 9.34 -4.00
N THR A 187 6.47 9.86 -4.53
CA THR A 187 7.59 10.37 -3.70
C THR A 187 7.12 11.55 -2.84
N GLN A 188 6.43 12.52 -3.44
CA GLN A 188 5.86 13.65 -2.70
C GLN A 188 4.86 13.20 -1.63
N LEU A 189 4.05 12.18 -1.93
CA LEU A 189 3.15 11.58 -0.96
C LEU A 189 3.90 10.95 0.22
N HIS A 190 4.97 10.19 -0.06
CA HIS A 190 5.84 9.60 0.96
C HIS A 190 6.44 10.65 1.88
N GLU A 191 6.95 11.75 1.33
CA GLU A 191 7.58 12.84 2.09
C GLU A 191 6.59 13.64 2.94
N ASN A 192 5.35 13.84 2.45
CA ASN A 192 4.36 14.71 3.09
C ASN A 192 3.33 13.98 3.95
N SER A 193 3.27 12.64 3.89
CA SER A 193 2.29 11.85 4.64
C SER A 193 2.95 11.07 5.77
N SER A 194 2.39 11.17 6.98
CA SER A 194 2.75 10.29 8.09
C SER A 194 2.01 8.95 8.07
N THR A 195 1.08 8.76 7.13
CA THR A 195 0.30 7.52 7.00
C THR A 195 1.17 6.40 6.47
N PRO A 196 1.26 5.24 7.14
CA PRO A 196 1.98 4.09 6.64
C PRO A 196 1.36 3.56 5.34
N MET A 197 2.21 3.03 4.46
CA MET A 197 1.79 2.51 3.16
C MET A 197 2.39 1.14 2.90
N ILE A 198 1.59 0.23 2.36
CA ILE A 198 2.07 -1.03 1.80
C ILE A 198 1.97 -0.92 0.29
N TYR A 199 3.10 -1.09 -0.39
CA TYR A 199 3.24 -0.99 -1.83
C TYR A 199 3.60 -2.34 -2.44
N VAL A 200 2.69 -2.94 -3.19
CA VAL A 200 2.95 -4.18 -3.94
C VAL A 200 3.48 -3.82 -5.32
N SER A 201 4.64 -4.34 -5.65
CA SER A 201 5.20 -4.29 -7.01
C SER A 201 6.09 -5.51 -7.27
N HIS A 202 6.24 -5.86 -8.53
CA HIS A 202 7.25 -6.79 -9.02
C HIS A 202 8.40 -6.05 -9.72
N ASP A 203 8.34 -4.72 -9.80
CA ASP A 203 9.36 -3.86 -10.39
C ASP A 203 10.30 -3.32 -9.29
N TRP A 204 11.54 -3.80 -9.27
CA TRP A 204 12.53 -3.37 -8.30
C TRP A 204 12.91 -1.89 -8.42
N HIS A 205 12.82 -1.30 -9.62
CA HIS A 205 13.10 0.12 -9.80
C HIS A 205 12.08 1.00 -9.08
N GLU A 206 10.79 0.63 -9.14
CA GLU A 206 9.74 1.33 -8.39
C GLU A 206 10.00 1.24 -6.88
N ILE A 207 10.31 0.02 -6.38
CA ILE A 207 10.56 -0.23 -4.96
C ILE A 207 11.76 0.58 -4.46
N ARG A 208 12.88 0.54 -5.20
CA ARG A 208 14.10 1.26 -4.83
C ARG A 208 13.90 2.78 -4.76
N GLN A 209 13.00 3.32 -5.56
CA GLN A 209 12.72 4.76 -5.60
C GLN A 209 11.76 5.20 -4.50
N LEU A 210 10.82 4.34 -4.09
CA LEU A 210 9.69 4.73 -3.26
C LEU A 210 9.75 4.18 -1.84
N ALA A 211 10.29 2.98 -1.63
CA ALA A 211 10.11 2.27 -0.36
C ALA A 211 11.29 2.41 0.59
N ASP A 212 10.99 2.41 1.90
CA ASP A 212 11.98 2.39 2.97
C ASP A 212 12.37 0.96 3.33
N THR A 213 11.36 0.08 3.38
CA THR A 213 11.50 -1.32 3.80
C THR A 213 10.95 -2.23 2.70
N VAL A 214 11.57 -3.39 2.55
CA VAL A 214 11.09 -4.44 1.65
C VAL A 214 10.87 -5.74 2.41
N VAL A 215 9.73 -6.36 2.14
CA VAL A 215 9.38 -7.72 2.56
C VAL A 215 9.33 -8.58 1.31
N VAL A 216 10.24 -9.53 1.22
CA VAL A 216 10.35 -10.44 0.07
C VAL A 216 9.50 -11.66 0.33
N LEU A 217 8.57 -11.94 -0.58
CA LEU A 217 7.60 -13.02 -0.50
C LEU A 217 7.80 -14.02 -1.64
N GLU A 218 7.93 -15.29 -1.30
CA GLU A 218 8.02 -16.38 -2.26
C GLU A 218 7.20 -17.58 -1.79
N ALA A 219 6.42 -18.17 -2.69
CA ALA A 219 5.59 -19.34 -2.43
C ALA A 219 4.77 -19.24 -1.11
N GLY A 220 4.24 -18.05 -0.82
CA GLY A 220 3.42 -17.81 0.37
C GLY A 220 4.18 -17.61 1.68
N ARG A 221 5.50 -17.51 1.65
CA ARG A 221 6.35 -17.32 2.84
C ARG A 221 7.25 -16.10 2.71
N ILE A 222 7.53 -15.46 3.83
CA ILE A 222 8.51 -14.39 3.88
C ILE A 222 9.91 -15.00 3.85
N GLN A 223 10.70 -14.61 2.87
CA GLN A 223 12.09 -14.99 2.74
C GLN A 223 13.01 -14.01 3.47
N ARG A 224 12.66 -12.72 3.39
CA ARG A 224 13.48 -11.65 3.98
C ARG A 224 12.63 -10.42 4.27
N GLN A 225 13.01 -9.71 5.33
CA GLN A 225 12.55 -8.35 5.62
C GLN A 225 13.78 -7.51 5.96
N THR A 226 13.96 -6.39 5.26
CA THR A 226 15.12 -5.51 5.42
C THR A 226 14.81 -4.09 4.94
N THR A 227 15.69 -3.13 5.18
CA THR A 227 15.61 -1.83 4.51
C THR A 227 15.95 -1.96 3.04
N VAL A 228 15.40 -1.08 2.20
CA VAL A 228 15.71 -1.09 0.76
C VAL A 228 17.20 -0.81 0.50
N ALA A 229 17.83 0.01 1.36
CA ALA A 229 19.26 0.32 1.28
C ALA A 229 20.17 -0.89 1.54
N GLU A 230 19.74 -1.83 2.39
CA GLU A 230 20.47 -3.05 2.73
C GLU A 230 20.16 -4.23 1.80
N TYR A 231 19.14 -4.10 0.96
CA TYR A 231 18.79 -5.16 0.02
C TYR A 231 19.83 -5.22 -1.12
N PRO A 232 20.47 -6.38 -1.38
CA PRO A 232 21.55 -6.47 -2.36
C PRO A 232 21.09 -6.05 -3.75
N ALA A 233 21.77 -5.09 -4.35
CA ALA A 233 21.50 -4.63 -5.71
C ALA A 233 21.78 -5.71 -6.79
N SER A 234 22.41 -6.82 -6.41
CA SER A 234 22.82 -7.93 -7.27
C SER A 234 21.76 -9.01 -7.52
N VAL A 235 20.59 -8.89 -6.89
CA VAL A 235 19.50 -9.84 -7.19
C VAL A 235 18.87 -9.44 -8.53
N THR A 236 19.41 -10.00 -9.59
CA THR A 236 18.85 -9.87 -10.94
C THR A 236 17.70 -10.86 -11.07
N TYR A 237 16.46 -10.37 -11.17
CA TYR A 237 15.33 -11.23 -11.50
C TYR A 237 15.35 -11.54 -13.00
N CYS A 238 15.19 -12.82 -13.33
CA CYS A 238 15.05 -13.25 -14.72
C CYS A 238 13.82 -12.59 -15.35
N PRO A 239 13.95 -11.84 -16.46
CA PRO A 239 12.81 -11.18 -17.10
C PRO A 239 11.75 -12.17 -17.61
N HIS A 240 12.12 -13.43 -17.85
CA HIS A 240 11.23 -14.45 -18.45
C HIS A 240 10.52 -15.33 -17.41
N CYS A 241 11.20 -15.68 -16.30
CA CYS A 241 10.62 -16.55 -15.27
C CYS A 241 10.35 -15.83 -13.94
N GLN A 242 10.77 -14.57 -13.80
CA GLN A 242 10.62 -13.74 -12.59
C GLN A 242 11.20 -14.36 -11.32
N GLN A 243 12.10 -15.35 -11.46
CA GLN A 243 12.84 -15.93 -10.33
C GLN A 243 14.11 -15.12 -10.05
N ALA A 244 14.43 -15.01 -8.76
CA ALA A 244 15.71 -14.43 -8.35
C ALA A 244 16.85 -15.26 -8.93
N ILE A 245 17.74 -14.62 -9.69
CA ILE A 245 18.98 -15.25 -10.11
C ILE A 245 20.01 -14.88 -9.05
N ASP A 246 20.22 -15.77 -8.08
CA ASP A 246 21.35 -15.67 -7.18
C ASP A 246 22.63 -15.92 -7.99
N HIS A 247 23.33 -14.87 -8.34
CA HIS A 247 24.72 -14.99 -8.71
C HIS A 247 25.53 -15.16 -7.41
N PHE A 248 25.72 -16.42 -7.00
CA PHE A 248 26.80 -16.74 -6.08
C PHE A 248 28.13 -16.40 -6.79
N VAL A 249 28.82 -15.37 -6.29
CA VAL A 249 30.25 -15.16 -6.49
C VAL A 249 30.95 -15.54 -5.20
#